data_fffe5c4404e3196ddefe07eb183433f2
#
_entry.id   fffe5c4404e3196ddefe07eb183433f2
#
_cell.length_a   1.000
_cell.length_b   1.000
_cell.length_c   1.000
_cell.angle_alpha   90.00
_cell.angle_beta   90.00
_cell.angle_gamma   90.00
#
_symmetry.space_group_name_H-M   'P 1'
#
loop_
_entity.id
_entity.type
_entity.pdbx_description
1 polymer ?
#
loop_
_entity_poly.entity_id
_entity_poly.type
_entity_poly.pdbx_seq_one_letter_code
_entity_poly.pdbx_strand_id
1 'polypeptide(L)'
;MAASRSSPPLCPSAQPSMPGSMVFGVVAEPAAPESGKPAHVLWLEHPVPVTDELLARTGSVPPTQVLRIAATCQEHLCCHFDGHDCNLATRLVQLMPAVETSLPACRIRPDCRWFTQEGKAACLRCPQIVTYSVNPTPQLSRAATPQGIAVQSP
;
A
#
# COMPACT_ATOMS: atom_id res chain seq x y z
N MET A 1 -19.87 -18.21 -0.96
CA MET A 1 -20.33 -17.08 -1.73
C MET A 1 -19.98 -15.78 -1.03
N ALA A 2 -19.36 -14.92 -1.74
CA ALA A 2 -19.04 -13.65 -1.15
C ALA A 2 -20.30 -12.83 -0.98
N ALA A 3 -20.52 -12.33 0.20
CA ALA A 3 -21.60 -11.38 0.41
C ALA A 3 -21.31 -10.16 -0.48
N SER A 4 -22.35 -9.60 -1.07
CA SER A 4 -22.16 -8.38 -1.82
C SER A 4 -21.69 -7.30 -0.85
N ARG A 5 -20.61 -6.63 -1.21
CA ARG A 5 -20.11 -5.57 -0.37
C ARG A 5 -20.98 -4.35 -0.52
N SER A 6 -21.34 -3.74 0.61
CA SER A 6 -22.10 -2.50 0.59
C SER A 6 -21.23 -1.31 0.20
N SER A 7 -19.88 -1.48 0.23
CA SER A 7 -18.96 -0.42 -0.12
C SER A 7 -17.79 -1.01 -0.91
N PRO A 8 -17.11 -0.19 -1.73
CA PRO A 8 -15.92 -0.65 -2.45
C PRO A 8 -14.83 -1.08 -1.49
N PRO A 9 -13.91 -1.95 -1.95
CA PRO A 9 -12.78 -2.36 -1.12
C PRO A 9 -11.85 -1.20 -0.84
N LEU A 10 -10.98 -1.40 0.16
CA LEU A 10 -10.00 -0.40 0.55
C LEU A 10 -8.72 -0.56 -0.26
N CYS A 11 -8.12 0.57 -0.65
CA CYS A 11 -6.81 0.62 -1.25
C CYS A 11 -5.78 0.73 -0.13
N PRO A 12 -4.80 -0.21 -0.04
CA PRO A 12 -3.81 -0.15 1.04
C PRO A 12 -2.62 0.75 0.74
N SER A 13 -2.66 1.48 -0.37
CA SER A 13 -1.61 2.42 -0.74
C SER A 13 -2.24 3.76 -1.11
N ALA A 14 -3.06 4.27 -0.21
CA ALA A 14 -3.83 5.48 -0.44
C ALA A 14 -3.09 6.73 -0.03
N GLN A 15 -3.57 7.86 -0.54
CA GLN A 15 -3.08 9.18 -0.16
C GLN A 15 -3.91 9.73 0.98
N PRO A 16 -3.31 10.58 1.85
CA PRO A 16 -4.08 11.12 2.97
C PRO A 16 -5.26 11.99 2.56
N SER A 17 -5.22 12.58 1.38
CA SER A 17 -6.29 13.44 0.90
C SER A 17 -7.53 12.68 0.39
N MET A 18 -7.42 11.36 0.26
CA MET A 18 -8.54 10.56 -0.22
C MET A 18 -9.65 10.49 0.83
N PRO A 19 -10.92 10.47 0.40
CA PRO A 19 -12.03 10.41 1.34
C PRO A 19 -11.97 9.15 2.22
N GLY A 20 -12.21 9.32 3.51
CA GLY A 20 -12.23 8.21 4.45
C GLY A 20 -10.88 7.61 4.73
N SER A 21 -9.78 8.32 4.43
CA SER A 21 -8.45 7.79 4.65
C SER A 21 -8.19 7.50 6.13
N MET A 22 -7.47 6.40 6.37
CA MET A 22 -7.12 5.97 7.72
C MET A 22 -5.72 5.39 7.71
N VAL A 23 -5.00 5.56 8.82
CA VAL A 23 -3.69 4.94 9.01
C VAL A 23 -3.90 3.55 9.58
N PHE A 24 -3.31 2.55 8.93
CA PHE A 24 -3.39 1.17 9.41
C PHE A 24 -2.03 0.57 9.73
N GLY A 25 -0.95 1.30 9.44
CA GLY A 25 0.40 0.86 9.73
C GLY A 25 1.36 2.02 9.76
N VAL A 26 2.49 1.82 10.42
CA VAL A 26 3.56 2.82 10.52
C VAL A 26 4.85 2.15 10.05
N VAL A 27 5.56 2.80 9.15
CA VAL A 27 6.87 2.31 8.73
C VAL A 27 7.87 2.65 9.83
N ALA A 28 8.16 1.67 10.67
CA ALA A 28 9.04 1.87 11.82
C ALA A 28 10.50 1.92 11.40
N GLU A 29 10.86 1.13 10.37
CA GLU A 29 12.22 1.13 9.83
C GLU A 29 12.10 1.17 8.32
N PRO A 30 12.72 2.16 7.67
CA PRO A 30 12.68 2.22 6.21
C PRO A 30 13.49 1.08 5.60
N ALA A 31 13.22 0.80 4.34
CA ALA A 31 13.99 -0.19 3.61
C ALA A 31 15.46 0.22 3.56
N ALA A 32 16.35 -0.76 3.64
CA ALA A 32 17.79 -0.55 3.53
C ALA A 32 18.29 -1.37 2.34
N PRO A 33 18.21 -0.83 1.10
CA PRO A 33 18.54 -1.59 -0.10
C PRO A 33 19.95 -2.15 -0.10
N GLU A 34 20.91 -1.44 0.47
CA GLU A 34 22.30 -1.88 0.49
C GLU A 34 22.50 -3.14 1.33
N SER A 35 21.62 -3.41 2.28
CA SER A 35 21.69 -4.64 3.09
C SER A 35 20.56 -5.60 2.74
N GLY A 36 19.75 -5.28 1.76
CA GLY A 36 18.64 -6.12 1.33
C GLY A 36 17.47 -6.16 2.30
N LYS A 37 17.43 -5.26 3.27
CA LYS A 37 16.36 -5.26 4.27
C LYS A 37 15.13 -4.52 3.73
N PRO A 38 13.95 -5.16 3.76
CA PRO A 38 12.70 -4.47 3.41
C PRO A 38 12.29 -3.53 4.54
N ALA A 39 11.36 -2.63 4.23
CA ALA A 39 10.77 -1.77 5.24
C ALA A 39 10.05 -2.62 6.28
N HIS A 40 10.14 -2.20 7.54
CA HIS A 40 9.45 -2.86 8.65
C HIS A 40 8.24 -2.03 9.04
N VAL A 41 7.07 -2.64 8.98
CA VAL A 41 5.80 -1.97 9.27
C VAL A 41 5.25 -2.45 10.59
N LEU A 42 4.87 -1.52 11.44
CA LEU A 42 4.12 -1.81 12.66
C LEU A 42 2.65 -1.65 12.33
N TRP A 43 1.89 -2.73 12.46
CA TRP A 43 0.48 -2.74 12.11
C TRP A 43 -0.33 -2.26 13.30
N LEU A 44 -1.23 -1.30 13.05
CA LEU A 44 -2.06 -0.75 14.11
C LEU A 44 -3.17 -1.74 14.46
N GLU A 45 -3.37 -1.95 15.75
CA GLU A 45 -4.46 -2.79 16.22
C GLU A 45 -5.82 -2.17 15.87
N HIS A 46 -5.88 -0.84 15.90
CA HIS A 46 -7.06 -0.09 15.54
C HIS A 46 -6.67 1.00 14.54
N PRO A 47 -7.05 0.87 13.27
CA PRO A 47 -6.77 1.95 12.31
C PRO A 47 -7.37 3.26 12.79
N VAL A 48 -6.67 4.36 12.53
CA VAL A 48 -7.11 5.67 12.99
C VAL A 48 -7.35 6.59 11.79
N PRO A 49 -8.39 7.43 11.83
CA PRO A 49 -8.64 8.36 10.74
C PRO A 49 -7.46 9.32 10.55
N VAL A 50 -7.21 9.68 9.29
CA VAL A 50 -6.20 10.69 9.00
C VAL A 50 -6.76 12.05 9.37
N THR A 51 -5.98 12.80 10.17
CA THR A 51 -6.34 14.15 10.58
C THR A 51 -5.17 15.08 10.33
N ASP A 52 -5.43 16.37 10.30
CA ASP A 52 -4.35 17.36 10.13
C ASP A 52 -3.34 17.26 11.27
N GLU A 53 -3.82 16.99 12.48
CA GLU A 53 -2.93 16.83 13.62
C GLU A 53 -2.00 15.64 13.45
N LEU A 54 -2.55 14.52 12.96
CA LEU A 54 -1.74 13.33 12.71
C LEU A 54 -0.70 13.60 11.63
N LEU A 55 -1.10 14.25 10.55
CA LEU A 55 -0.18 14.56 9.46
C LEU A 55 0.92 15.53 9.91
N ALA A 56 0.60 16.44 10.80
CA ALA A 56 1.58 17.39 11.31
C ALA A 56 2.71 16.69 12.10
N ARG A 57 2.44 15.50 12.63
CA ARG A 57 3.44 14.76 13.40
C ARG A 57 4.57 14.20 12.55
N THR A 58 4.39 14.10 11.24
CA THR A 58 5.46 13.65 10.36
C THR A 58 6.47 14.76 10.04
N GLY A 59 6.18 16.01 10.44
CA GLY A 59 7.08 17.12 10.22
C GLY A 59 7.37 17.35 8.75
N SER A 60 8.65 17.43 8.40
CA SER A 60 9.06 17.65 7.02
C SER A 60 9.06 16.38 6.18
N VAL A 61 8.85 15.22 6.81
CA VAL A 61 8.82 13.95 6.08
C VAL A 61 7.44 13.78 5.44
N PRO A 62 7.37 13.44 4.15
CA PRO A 62 6.07 13.19 3.52
C PRO A 62 5.33 12.10 4.29
N PRO A 63 4.05 12.30 4.63
CA PRO A 63 3.34 11.32 5.44
C PRO A 63 3.30 9.92 4.83
N THR A 64 3.19 9.81 3.51
CA THR A 64 3.11 8.51 2.85
C THR A 64 4.45 7.78 2.79
N GLN A 65 5.53 8.41 3.23
CA GLN A 65 6.80 7.74 3.38
C GLN A 65 6.85 6.92 4.67
N VAL A 66 6.15 7.34 5.70
CA VAL A 66 6.20 6.71 7.02
C VAL A 66 4.87 6.13 7.49
N LEU A 67 3.77 6.49 6.86
CA LEU A 67 2.46 5.97 7.23
C LEU A 67 1.90 5.11 6.11
N ARG A 68 1.35 3.96 6.47
CA ARG A 68 0.56 3.17 5.55
C ARG A 68 -0.89 3.61 5.70
N ILE A 69 -1.45 4.11 4.62
CA ILE A 69 -2.77 4.73 4.62
C ILE A 69 -3.68 3.93 3.71
N ALA A 70 -4.90 3.68 4.19
CA ALA A 70 -5.93 3.02 3.42
C ALA A 70 -7.08 3.99 3.21
N ALA A 71 -7.74 3.86 2.08
CA ALA A 71 -8.95 4.62 1.77
C ALA A 71 -9.75 3.82 0.76
N THR A 72 -11.00 4.21 0.55
CA THR A 72 -11.84 3.56 -0.45
C THR A 72 -11.12 3.57 -1.80
N CYS A 73 -11.05 2.41 -2.44
CA CYS A 73 -10.43 2.29 -3.76
C CYS A 73 -11.17 3.18 -4.75
N GLN A 74 -10.42 4.02 -5.46
CA GLN A 74 -11.00 4.99 -6.39
C GLN A 74 -11.33 4.39 -7.75
N GLU A 75 -10.98 3.13 -7.96
CA GLU A 75 -11.33 2.37 -9.16
C GLU A 75 -11.03 3.15 -10.43
N HIS A 76 -12.04 3.54 -11.20
CA HIS A 76 -11.83 4.19 -12.49
C HIS A 76 -11.05 5.50 -12.42
N LEU A 77 -10.90 6.08 -11.24
CA LEU A 77 -10.11 7.30 -11.05
C LEU A 77 -8.65 6.99 -10.74
N CYS A 78 -8.30 5.71 -10.62
CA CYS A 78 -6.94 5.30 -10.27
C CYS A 78 -6.22 4.77 -11.51
N CYS A 79 -4.97 5.20 -11.72
CA CYS A 79 -4.17 4.79 -12.87
C CYS A 79 -3.83 3.29 -12.86
N HIS A 80 -3.93 2.63 -11.71
CA HIS A 80 -3.63 1.21 -11.60
C HIS A 80 -4.84 0.32 -11.86
N PHE A 81 -6.01 0.89 -11.99
CA PHE A 81 -7.24 0.12 -12.17
C PHE A 81 -7.52 -0.08 -13.67
N ASP A 82 -7.73 -1.33 -14.07
CA ASP A 82 -7.92 -1.64 -15.49
C ASP A 82 -9.41 -1.80 -15.87
N GLY A 83 -10.30 -1.42 -14.97
CA GLY A 83 -11.74 -1.58 -15.16
C GLY A 83 -12.29 -2.78 -14.43
N HIS A 84 -11.41 -3.62 -13.89
CA HIS A 84 -11.80 -4.84 -13.17
C HIS A 84 -10.91 -5.07 -11.96
N ASP A 85 -9.59 -5.02 -12.15
CA ASP A 85 -8.61 -5.32 -11.11
C ASP A 85 -7.64 -4.18 -10.91
N CYS A 86 -6.98 -4.21 -9.74
CA CYS A 86 -5.87 -3.32 -9.45
C CYS A 86 -4.59 -3.94 -9.99
N ASN A 87 -4.02 -3.35 -11.04
CA ASN A 87 -2.81 -3.88 -11.65
C ASN A 87 -1.57 -3.66 -10.77
N LEU A 88 -1.61 -2.72 -9.85
CA LEU A 88 -0.53 -2.58 -8.89
C LEU A 88 -0.40 -3.83 -8.03
N ALA A 89 -1.52 -4.36 -7.54
CA ALA A 89 -1.51 -5.60 -6.76
C ALA A 89 -0.96 -6.76 -7.59
N THR A 90 -1.38 -6.86 -8.85
CA THR A 90 -0.91 -7.91 -9.75
C THR A 90 0.59 -7.82 -9.97
N ARG A 91 1.09 -6.62 -10.27
CA ARG A 91 2.53 -6.43 -10.49
C ARG A 91 3.33 -6.68 -9.23
N LEU A 92 2.80 -6.31 -8.08
CA LEU A 92 3.46 -6.54 -6.79
C LEU A 92 3.73 -8.04 -6.62
N VAL A 93 2.72 -8.87 -6.86
CA VAL A 93 2.86 -10.32 -6.73
C VAL A 93 3.83 -10.87 -7.77
N GLN A 94 3.81 -10.36 -8.98
CA GLN A 94 4.62 -10.88 -10.07
C GLN A 94 6.08 -10.43 -9.98
N LEU A 95 6.34 -9.21 -9.53
CA LEU A 95 7.65 -8.60 -9.63
C LEU A 95 8.44 -8.51 -8.33
N MET A 96 7.76 -8.59 -7.18
CA MET A 96 8.41 -8.40 -5.89
C MET A 96 8.50 -9.72 -5.13
N PRO A 97 9.60 -9.93 -4.39
CA PRO A 97 9.70 -11.13 -3.55
C PRO A 97 8.83 -10.99 -2.30
N ALA A 98 8.43 -12.12 -1.75
CA ALA A 98 7.76 -12.13 -0.45
C ALA A 98 8.79 -11.73 0.63
N VAL A 99 8.37 -10.90 1.57
CA VAL A 99 9.22 -10.44 2.67
C VAL A 99 8.68 -10.87 4.03
N GLU A 100 7.52 -11.52 4.05
CA GLU A 100 6.95 -12.12 5.25
C GLU A 100 6.77 -13.60 5.02
N THR A 101 6.83 -14.38 6.10
CA THR A 101 6.60 -15.84 6.01
C THR A 101 5.18 -16.21 6.42
N SER A 102 4.47 -15.30 7.04
CA SER A 102 3.09 -15.50 7.45
C SER A 102 2.33 -14.21 7.30
N LEU A 103 1.00 -14.29 7.35
CA LEU A 103 0.15 -13.12 7.19
C LEU A 103 0.44 -12.09 8.27
N PRO A 104 0.74 -10.84 7.91
CA PRO A 104 0.87 -9.77 8.89
C PRO A 104 -0.43 -9.55 9.65
N ALA A 105 -0.34 -8.93 10.82
CA ALA A 105 -1.52 -8.64 11.64
C ALA A 105 -2.22 -7.37 11.13
N CYS A 106 -2.64 -7.39 9.88
CA CYS A 106 -3.23 -6.23 9.23
C CYS A 106 -4.73 -6.19 9.47
N ARG A 107 -5.23 -5.09 10.03
CA ARG A 107 -6.63 -4.96 10.44
C ARG A 107 -7.58 -4.56 9.31
N ILE A 108 -7.05 -4.11 8.17
CA ILE A 108 -7.91 -3.79 7.02
C ILE A 108 -8.04 -4.96 6.05
N ARG A 109 -7.39 -6.09 6.33
CA ARG A 109 -7.34 -7.22 5.38
C ARG A 109 -8.71 -7.66 4.86
N PRO A 110 -9.75 -7.78 5.69
CA PRO A 110 -11.04 -8.24 5.18
C PRO A 110 -11.62 -7.35 4.08
N ASP A 111 -11.25 -6.07 4.08
CA ASP A 111 -11.77 -5.11 3.10
C ASP A 111 -10.72 -4.68 2.09
N CYS A 112 -9.50 -5.23 2.16
CA CYS A 112 -8.39 -4.81 1.32
C CYS A 112 -8.55 -5.36 -0.10
N ARG A 113 -8.46 -4.47 -1.10
CA ARG A 113 -8.55 -4.88 -2.49
C ARG A 113 -7.45 -5.87 -2.87
N TRP A 114 -6.23 -5.62 -2.38
CA TRP A 114 -5.11 -6.48 -2.73
C TRP A 114 -5.31 -7.90 -2.21
N PHE A 115 -5.78 -8.03 -0.98
CA PHE A 115 -6.04 -9.36 -0.42
C PHE A 115 -7.23 -10.03 -1.10
N THR A 116 -8.28 -9.28 -1.38
CA THR A 116 -9.45 -9.82 -2.06
C THR A 116 -9.09 -10.33 -3.45
N GLN A 117 -8.19 -9.62 -4.14
CA GLN A 117 -7.83 -9.93 -5.52
C GLN A 117 -6.72 -10.99 -5.60
N GLU A 118 -5.64 -10.85 -4.80
CA GLU A 118 -4.45 -11.66 -4.93
C GLU A 118 -4.22 -12.60 -3.75
N GLY A 119 -4.98 -12.45 -2.69
CA GLY A 119 -4.86 -13.31 -1.53
C GLY A 119 -3.60 -13.09 -0.71
N LYS A 120 -3.17 -14.15 -0.05
CA LYS A 120 -1.98 -14.12 0.82
C LYS A 120 -0.73 -13.61 0.12
N ALA A 121 -0.60 -13.91 -1.18
CA ALA A 121 0.58 -13.51 -1.93
C ALA A 121 0.82 -12.00 -1.87
N ALA A 122 -0.25 -11.21 -1.94
CA ALA A 122 -0.12 -9.77 -1.84
C ALA A 122 0.29 -9.35 -0.42
N CYS A 123 -0.28 -9.99 0.59
CA CYS A 123 0.02 -9.63 1.99
C CYS A 123 1.48 -9.90 2.35
N LEU A 124 2.07 -10.96 1.81
CA LEU A 124 3.47 -11.30 2.08
C LEU A 124 4.43 -10.29 1.44
N ARG A 125 3.96 -9.49 0.51
CA ARG A 125 4.76 -8.50 -0.22
C ARG A 125 4.41 -7.07 0.16
N CYS A 126 3.25 -6.87 0.75
CA CYS A 126 2.72 -5.54 1.06
C CYS A 126 3.66 -4.65 1.88
N PRO A 127 4.41 -5.16 2.87
CA PRO A 127 5.29 -4.29 3.65
C PRO A 127 6.34 -3.54 2.84
N GLN A 128 6.66 -4.02 1.65
CA GLN A 128 7.64 -3.35 0.80
C GLN A 128 7.12 -2.08 0.15
N ILE A 129 5.81 -1.93 0.09
CA ILE A 129 5.20 -0.82 -0.64
C ILE A 129 5.07 0.38 0.27
N VAL A 130 5.78 1.43 -0.10
CA VAL A 130 5.70 2.73 0.55
C VAL A 130 5.14 3.67 -0.51
N THR A 131 4.03 4.32 -0.22
CA THR A 131 3.35 5.15 -1.22
C THR A 131 4.24 6.27 -1.74
N TYR A 132 5.09 6.81 -0.87
CA TYR A 132 6.15 7.74 -1.29
C TYR A 132 7.48 7.07 -0.96
N SER A 133 8.19 6.62 -1.98
CA SER A 133 9.46 5.92 -1.80
C SER A 133 10.62 6.78 -2.29
N VAL A 134 11.63 6.91 -1.44
CA VAL A 134 12.87 7.58 -1.79
C VAL A 134 13.83 6.53 -2.29
N ASN A 135 14.39 6.74 -3.48
CA ASN A 135 15.36 5.81 -4.11
C ASN A 135 14.81 4.39 -4.22
N PRO A 136 13.68 4.19 -4.91
CA PRO A 136 13.12 2.85 -5.06
C PRO A 136 14.07 1.95 -5.86
N THR A 137 14.04 0.66 -5.55
CA THR A 137 14.77 -0.32 -6.36
C THR A 137 14.13 -0.41 -7.75
N PRO A 138 14.88 -0.92 -8.75
CA PRO A 138 14.30 -1.11 -10.08
C PRO A 138 13.05 -1.99 -10.08
N GLN A 139 13.02 -3.03 -9.24
CA GLN A 139 11.86 -3.90 -9.13
C GLN A 139 10.66 -3.15 -8.59
N LEU A 140 10.87 -2.36 -7.53
CA LEU A 140 9.79 -1.58 -6.95
C LEU A 140 9.28 -0.54 -7.95
N SER A 141 10.17 0.12 -8.67
CA SER A 141 9.78 1.09 -9.68
C SER A 141 8.90 0.45 -10.76
N ARG A 142 9.29 -0.74 -11.22
CA ARG A 142 8.48 -1.45 -12.23
C ARG A 142 7.12 -1.86 -11.68
N ALA A 143 7.10 -2.35 -10.44
CA ALA A 143 5.83 -2.74 -9.83
C ALA A 143 4.89 -1.55 -9.69
N ALA A 144 5.43 -0.38 -9.37
CA ALA A 144 4.66 0.83 -9.14
C ALA A 144 4.26 1.55 -10.44
N THR A 145 4.82 1.13 -11.60
CA THR A 145 4.58 1.82 -12.87
C THR A 145 3.39 1.22 -13.60
N PRO A 146 2.33 2.00 -13.87
CA PRO A 146 1.19 1.47 -14.59
C PRO A 146 1.56 0.99 -15.99
N GLN A 147 1.13 -0.24 -16.34
CA GLN A 147 1.24 -0.80 -17.69
C GLN A 147 2.65 -0.77 -18.27
N GLY A 148 3.67 -0.78 -17.42
CA GLY A 148 5.03 -0.77 -17.91
C GLY A 148 5.51 0.56 -18.45
N ILE A 149 4.72 1.61 -18.33
CA ILE A 149 5.13 2.95 -18.74
C ILE A 149 6.13 3.46 -17.71
N ALA A 150 7.26 3.97 -18.20
CA ALA A 150 8.26 4.51 -17.30
C ALA A 150 7.69 5.68 -16.53
N VAL A 151 7.84 5.62 -15.20
CA VAL A 151 7.37 6.70 -14.35
C VAL A 151 8.34 7.86 -14.49
N GLN A 152 7.81 9.00 -14.88
CA GLN A 152 8.59 10.23 -14.84
C GLN A 152 8.64 10.65 -13.39
N SER A 153 9.82 10.70 -12.84
CA SER A 153 9.97 11.17 -11.47
C SER A 153 9.46 12.60 -11.40
N PRO A 154 8.59 12.89 -10.46
CA PRO A 154 8.16 14.28 -10.26
C PRO A 154 9.29 15.13 -9.79
#